data_3fe8edfe5d8960ee895c674c143b843c
#
_entry.id   3fe8edfe5d8960ee895c674c143b843c
#
_cell.length_a   1.000
_cell.length_b   1.000
_cell.length_c   1.000
_cell.angle_alpha   90.00
_cell.angle_beta   90.00
_cell.angle_gamma   90.00
#
_symmetry.space_group_name_H-M   'P 1'
#
loop_
_entity.id
_entity.type
_entity.pdbx_description
1 polymer ?
#
loop_
_entity_poly.entity_id
_entity_poly.type
_entity_poly.pdbx_seq_one_letter_code
_entity_poly.pdbx_strand_id
1 'polypeptide(L)'
;IYWDCFNGYRTFYDKGNECELANTFEEAEELYYSIHYKGFIEGQNERNIKNRHPERNRTTSDILKHKKTCPEETIYQIGTLDNHVSPDILLQVVMDFMVEITERFGTHVHILDWALHLDESTPHIHERHVFDCENQYGELFPQQEKALEKLGFDLPNPEKPAGRNNNRKMVFDSACRALLFDIAKSYGLQLEEEPEYGGRKYLEKQDYILAKQKEQ
;
A
#
# COMPACT_ATOMS: atom_id res chain seq x y z
N ILE A 1 8.58 7.00 -14.40
CA ILE A 1 9.02 7.61 -13.13
C ILE A 1 8.65 6.69 -11.97
N TYR A 2 9.48 6.58 -10.99
CA TYR A 2 9.26 5.78 -9.79
C TYR A 2 9.94 6.43 -8.59
N TRP A 3 9.59 6.00 -7.40
CA TRP A 3 10.09 6.51 -6.14
C TRP A 3 10.22 5.39 -5.13
N ASP A 4 11.21 5.45 -4.28
CA ASP A 4 11.28 4.64 -3.07
C ASP A 4 11.73 5.49 -1.86
N CYS A 5 11.45 5.00 -0.65
CA CYS A 5 11.66 5.73 0.59
C CYS A 5 13.13 6.00 0.96
N PHE A 6 14.10 5.39 0.26
CA PHE A 6 15.53 5.58 0.50
C PHE A 6 16.19 6.47 -0.56
N ASN A 7 15.83 6.28 -1.83
CA ASN A 7 16.49 6.93 -2.95
C ASN A 7 15.69 8.10 -3.52
N GLY A 8 14.41 8.23 -3.16
CA GLY A 8 13.54 9.26 -3.67
C GLY A 8 13.12 9.06 -5.12
N TYR A 9 12.84 10.15 -5.85
CA TYR A 9 12.40 10.11 -7.25
C TYR A 9 13.49 9.69 -8.20
N ARG A 10 13.16 8.77 -9.10
CA ARG A 10 14.04 8.29 -10.16
C ARG A 10 13.30 8.06 -11.47
N THR A 11 14.05 8.05 -12.55
CA THR A 11 13.59 7.68 -13.87
C THR A 11 14.29 6.40 -14.32
N PHE A 12 13.84 5.81 -15.43
CA PHE A 12 14.50 4.66 -16.02
C PHE A 12 15.99 4.91 -16.34
N TYR A 13 16.36 6.15 -16.63
CA TYR A 13 17.73 6.55 -16.98
C TYR A 13 18.65 6.67 -15.76
N ASP A 14 18.12 6.73 -14.57
CA ASP A 14 18.88 6.86 -13.32
C ASP A 14 19.31 5.52 -12.73
N LYS A 15 18.91 4.41 -13.34
CA LYS A 15 19.25 3.07 -12.86
C LYS A 15 20.77 2.83 -12.91
N GLY A 16 21.33 2.32 -11.82
CA GLY A 16 22.72 1.92 -11.71
C GLY A 16 23.67 3.02 -11.25
N ASN A 17 23.16 4.09 -10.64
CA ASN A 17 24.00 5.07 -9.95
C ASN A 17 24.62 4.45 -8.68
N GLU A 18 25.93 4.61 -8.51
CA GLU A 18 26.72 4.01 -7.41
C GLU A 18 26.30 4.47 -5.98
N CYS A 19 25.41 5.45 -5.86
CA CYS A 19 24.96 5.98 -4.57
C CYS A 19 23.60 5.43 -4.11
N GLU A 20 23.06 4.41 -4.78
CA GLU A 20 21.76 3.86 -4.42
C GLU A 20 21.86 2.97 -3.18
N LEU A 21 20.99 3.22 -2.20
CA LEU A 21 20.87 2.38 -1.00
C LEU A 21 20.15 1.06 -1.29
N ALA A 22 19.29 1.06 -2.31
CA ALA A 22 18.59 -0.11 -2.83
C ALA A 22 18.47 0.01 -4.36
N ASN A 23 18.62 -1.10 -5.09
CA ASN A 23 18.55 -1.11 -6.55
C ASN A 23 17.17 -1.50 -7.07
N THR A 24 16.37 -2.17 -6.25
CA THR A 24 15.00 -2.60 -6.55
C THR A 24 14.06 -2.22 -5.42
N PHE A 25 12.76 -2.26 -5.68
CA PHE A 25 11.74 -2.06 -4.64
C PHE A 25 11.81 -3.14 -3.57
N GLU A 26 12.05 -4.39 -3.96
CA GLU A 26 12.21 -5.50 -3.00
C GLU A 26 13.40 -5.25 -2.05
N GLU A 27 14.52 -4.74 -2.56
CA GLU A 27 15.66 -4.37 -1.71
C GLU A 27 15.33 -3.17 -0.81
N ALA A 28 14.60 -2.18 -1.29
CA ALA A 28 14.14 -1.04 -0.49
C ALA A 28 13.19 -1.50 0.62
N GLU A 29 12.21 -2.33 0.31
CA GLU A 29 11.30 -2.91 1.31
C GLU A 29 12.06 -3.75 2.35
N GLU A 30 12.99 -4.62 1.93
CA GLU A 30 13.79 -5.44 2.84
C GLU A 30 14.66 -4.57 3.74
N LEU A 31 15.27 -3.52 3.19
CA LEU A 31 16.05 -2.56 3.96
C LEU A 31 15.17 -1.82 4.98
N TYR A 32 13.99 -1.34 4.58
CA TYR A 32 13.05 -0.70 5.49
C TYR A 32 12.68 -1.61 6.65
N TYR A 33 12.28 -2.85 6.37
CA TYR A 33 11.92 -3.82 7.39
C TYR A 33 13.09 -4.18 8.31
N SER A 34 14.30 -4.30 7.76
CA SER A 34 15.50 -4.61 8.54
C SER A 34 15.90 -3.49 9.49
N ILE A 35 15.61 -2.24 9.15
CA ILE A 35 15.88 -1.07 9.99
C ILE A 35 14.78 -0.88 11.04
N HIS A 36 13.53 -0.80 10.59
CA HIS A 36 12.43 -0.37 11.45
C HIS A 36 11.90 -1.49 12.36
N TYR A 37 11.92 -2.74 11.92
CA TYR A 37 11.35 -3.86 12.69
C TYR A 37 12.40 -4.79 13.32
N LYS A 38 13.69 -4.40 13.29
CA LYS A 38 14.78 -5.15 13.90
C LYS A 38 14.51 -5.45 15.38
N GLY A 39 14.13 -4.44 16.15
CA GLY A 39 13.87 -4.58 17.57
C GLY A 39 12.76 -5.59 17.87
N PHE A 40 11.68 -5.57 17.09
CA PHE A 40 10.60 -6.56 17.19
C PHE A 40 11.09 -7.97 16.88
N ILE A 41 11.83 -8.15 15.77
CA ILE A 41 12.33 -9.48 15.35
C ILE A 41 13.25 -10.06 16.40
N GLU A 42 14.24 -9.31 16.87
CA GLU A 42 15.19 -9.72 17.91
C GLU A 42 14.48 -10.05 19.23
N GLY A 43 13.65 -9.13 19.73
CA GLY A 43 12.92 -9.33 20.98
C GLY A 43 11.93 -10.51 20.92
N GLN A 44 11.24 -10.71 19.80
CA GLN A 44 10.36 -11.86 19.60
C GLN A 44 11.17 -13.18 19.59
N ASN A 45 12.30 -13.20 18.89
CA ASN A 45 13.16 -14.39 18.82
C ASN A 45 13.77 -14.75 20.20
N GLU A 46 14.20 -13.75 20.96
CA GLU A 46 14.67 -13.97 22.34
C GLU A 46 13.56 -14.56 23.23
N ARG A 47 12.34 -14.04 23.14
CA ARG A 47 11.17 -14.58 23.87
C ARG A 47 10.86 -16.01 23.44
N ASN A 48 10.95 -16.34 22.15
CA ASN A 48 10.76 -17.69 21.65
C ASN A 48 11.81 -18.66 22.22
N ILE A 49 13.09 -18.29 22.22
CA ILE A 49 14.18 -19.09 22.77
C ILE A 49 13.96 -19.31 24.28
N LYS A 50 13.66 -18.25 25.05
CA LYS A 50 13.37 -18.34 26.48
C LYS A 50 12.21 -19.27 26.80
N ASN A 51 11.20 -19.29 25.92
CA ASN A 51 10.02 -20.15 26.05
C ASN A 51 10.21 -21.54 25.44
N ARG A 52 11.45 -21.89 25.02
CA ARG A 52 11.79 -23.18 24.41
C ARG A 52 11.09 -23.47 23.08
N HIS A 53 10.83 -22.40 22.29
CA HIS A 53 10.20 -22.44 20.97
C HIS A 53 11.06 -21.77 19.89
N PRO A 54 12.37 -22.13 19.74
CA PRO A 54 13.24 -21.50 18.74
C PRO A 54 12.76 -21.73 17.29
N GLU A 55 11.95 -22.75 17.05
CA GLU A 55 11.32 -23.04 15.75
C GLU A 55 10.34 -21.95 15.28
N ARG A 56 9.93 -21.04 16.20
CA ARG A 56 9.08 -19.89 15.90
C ARG A 56 9.85 -18.62 15.56
N ASN A 57 11.17 -18.68 15.60
CA ASN A 57 12.01 -17.55 15.23
C ASN A 57 11.75 -17.12 13.80
N ARG A 58 11.81 -15.81 13.56
CA ARG A 58 11.57 -15.19 12.26
C ARG A 58 12.75 -14.32 11.87
N THR A 59 12.97 -14.22 10.58
CA THR A 59 13.89 -13.28 9.93
C THR A 59 13.11 -12.09 9.36
N THR A 60 13.81 -11.06 8.91
CA THR A 60 13.23 -9.95 8.15
C THR A 60 12.45 -10.46 6.94
N SER A 61 13.03 -11.37 6.17
CA SER A 61 12.38 -11.96 5.00
C SER A 61 11.09 -12.74 5.33
N ASP A 62 11.05 -13.42 6.49
CA ASP A 62 9.83 -14.12 6.92
C ASP A 62 8.70 -13.14 7.20
N ILE A 63 9.00 -11.99 7.82
CA ILE A 63 8.01 -10.95 8.14
C ILE A 63 7.56 -10.23 6.86
N LEU A 64 8.50 -9.89 5.98
CA LEU A 64 8.24 -9.24 4.71
C LEU A 64 7.32 -10.06 3.79
N LYS A 65 7.46 -11.38 3.80
CA LYS A 65 6.68 -12.30 2.95
C LYS A 65 5.39 -12.83 3.59
N HIS A 66 5.19 -12.57 4.86
CA HIS A 66 4.03 -13.11 5.55
C HIS A 66 2.78 -12.26 5.27
N LYS A 67 1.69 -12.89 4.85
CA LYS A 67 0.41 -12.26 4.41
C LYS A 67 -0.23 -11.23 5.35
N LYS A 68 0.17 -11.18 6.62
CA LYS A 68 -0.37 -10.23 7.61
C LYS A 68 0.59 -9.11 7.94
N THR A 69 1.81 -9.19 7.44
CA THR A 69 2.89 -8.25 7.79
C THR A 69 3.66 -7.78 6.56
N CYS A 70 3.40 -8.33 5.37
CA CYS A 70 3.96 -7.82 4.12
C CYS A 70 3.37 -6.44 3.79
N PRO A 71 4.06 -5.63 3.00
CA PRO A 71 3.49 -4.40 2.45
C PRO A 71 2.19 -4.67 1.69
N GLU A 72 1.26 -3.74 1.80
CA GLU A 72 0.04 -3.74 1.01
C GLU A 72 0.26 -2.96 -0.28
N GLU A 73 -0.47 -3.34 -1.32
CA GLU A 73 -0.41 -2.67 -2.61
C GLU A 73 -1.73 -1.94 -2.88
N THR A 74 -1.62 -0.71 -3.38
CA THR A 74 -2.76 0.07 -3.89
C THR A 74 -2.47 0.48 -5.33
N ILE A 75 -3.49 0.36 -6.18
CA ILE A 75 -3.43 0.82 -7.57
C ILE A 75 -4.30 2.05 -7.72
N TYR A 76 -3.70 3.14 -8.21
CA TYR A 76 -4.39 4.40 -8.49
C TYR A 76 -4.56 4.56 -10.00
N GLN A 77 -5.82 4.66 -10.44
CA GLN A 77 -6.20 4.92 -11.82
C GLN A 77 -7.40 5.86 -11.83
N ILE A 78 -7.39 6.83 -12.75
CA ILE A 78 -8.52 7.77 -12.94
C ILE A 78 -9.04 7.63 -14.35
N GLY A 79 -10.26 7.09 -14.47
CA GLY A 79 -10.94 6.83 -15.74
C GLY A 79 -10.88 5.37 -16.18
N THR A 80 -11.26 5.16 -17.43
CA THR A 80 -11.40 3.84 -18.08
C THR A 80 -10.46 3.74 -19.28
N LEU A 81 -10.45 2.61 -19.95
CA LEU A 81 -9.68 2.39 -21.19
C LEU A 81 -9.95 3.48 -22.25
N ASP A 82 -11.21 3.85 -22.42
CA ASP A 82 -11.65 4.79 -23.46
C ASP A 82 -11.63 6.26 -23.02
N ASN A 83 -11.60 6.51 -21.73
CA ASN A 83 -11.65 7.86 -21.16
C ASN A 83 -10.88 7.90 -19.83
N HIS A 84 -9.59 8.15 -19.90
CA HIS A 84 -8.71 8.31 -18.74
C HIS A 84 -7.99 9.66 -18.76
N VAL A 85 -7.52 10.08 -17.60
CA VAL A 85 -6.69 11.29 -17.48
C VAL A 85 -5.29 11.05 -18.09
N SER A 86 -4.61 12.15 -18.44
CA SER A 86 -3.21 12.04 -18.87
C SER A 86 -2.30 11.55 -17.72
N PRO A 87 -1.17 10.90 -18.04
CA PRO A 87 -0.19 10.48 -17.03
C PRO A 87 0.25 11.60 -16.09
N ASP A 88 0.44 12.81 -16.62
CA ASP A 88 0.87 13.97 -15.84
C ASP A 88 -0.18 14.39 -14.80
N ILE A 89 -1.45 14.41 -15.18
CA ILE A 89 -2.55 14.71 -14.26
C ILE A 89 -2.70 13.61 -13.21
N LEU A 90 -2.64 12.33 -13.61
CA LEU A 90 -2.67 11.22 -12.67
C LEU A 90 -1.55 11.34 -11.64
N LEU A 91 -0.31 11.59 -12.11
CA LEU A 91 0.85 11.74 -11.24
C LEU A 91 0.67 12.88 -10.25
N GLN A 92 0.25 14.06 -10.69
CA GLN A 92 0.04 15.21 -9.81
C GLN A 92 -1.01 14.94 -8.73
N VAL A 93 -2.18 14.42 -9.13
CA VAL A 93 -3.28 14.08 -8.21
C VAL A 93 -2.84 13.05 -7.17
N VAL A 94 -2.15 11.99 -7.60
CA VAL A 94 -1.69 10.94 -6.68
C VAL A 94 -0.55 11.43 -5.79
N MET A 95 0.34 12.30 -6.28
CA MET A 95 1.39 12.90 -5.44
C MET A 95 0.80 13.77 -4.33
N ASP A 96 -0.15 14.64 -4.64
CA ASP A 96 -0.83 15.45 -3.64
C ASP A 96 -1.56 14.55 -2.62
N PHE A 97 -2.18 13.47 -3.10
CA PHE A 97 -2.81 12.50 -2.22
C PHE A 97 -1.81 11.81 -1.29
N MET A 98 -0.63 11.39 -1.78
CA MET A 98 0.40 10.76 -0.96
C MET A 98 0.98 11.71 0.10
N VAL A 99 1.10 13.00 -0.22
CA VAL A 99 1.46 14.04 0.76
C VAL A 99 0.42 14.11 1.87
N GLU A 100 -0.86 14.21 1.52
CA GLU A 100 -1.96 14.24 2.50
C GLU A 100 -2.02 12.98 3.37
N ILE A 101 -1.81 11.78 2.79
CA ILE A 101 -1.74 10.52 3.54
C ILE A 101 -0.58 10.55 4.53
N THR A 102 0.58 11.01 4.09
CA THR A 102 1.78 11.10 4.94
C THR A 102 1.57 12.10 6.08
N GLU A 103 0.97 13.26 5.81
CA GLU A 103 0.71 14.27 6.83
C GLU A 103 -0.33 13.82 7.85
N ARG A 104 -1.40 13.14 7.41
CA ARG A 104 -2.50 12.71 8.29
C ARG A 104 -2.22 11.42 9.03
N PHE A 105 -1.57 10.47 8.40
CA PHE A 105 -1.48 9.08 8.87
C PHE A 105 -0.04 8.55 8.98
N GLY A 106 0.97 9.37 8.64
CA GLY A 106 2.37 8.96 8.59
C GLY A 106 2.98 8.53 9.94
N THR A 107 2.24 8.63 11.03
CA THR A 107 2.62 8.01 12.31
C THR A 107 2.45 6.49 12.32
N HIS A 108 1.64 5.95 11.40
CA HIS A 108 1.26 4.53 11.36
C HIS A 108 1.08 3.97 9.95
N VAL A 109 1.19 4.81 8.91
CA VAL A 109 1.12 4.40 7.49
C VAL A 109 2.35 4.92 6.77
N HIS A 110 3.16 4.03 6.25
CA HIS A 110 4.43 4.40 5.62
C HIS A 110 4.44 3.91 4.17
N ILE A 111 4.50 4.85 3.22
CA ILE A 111 4.68 4.56 1.80
C ILE A 111 6.12 4.12 1.60
N LEU A 112 6.33 2.95 1.00
CA LEU A 112 7.64 2.35 0.77
C LEU A 112 8.17 2.67 -0.62
N ASP A 113 7.33 2.50 -1.61
CA ASP A 113 7.66 2.73 -3.01
C ASP A 113 6.40 2.93 -3.86
N TRP A 114 6.59 3.44 -5.07
CA TRP A 114 5.57 3.52 -6.10
C TRP A 114 6.19 3.66 -7.51
N ALA A 115 5.43 3.24 -8.52
CA ALA A 115 5.80 3.40 -9.92
C ALA A 115 4.60 3.80 -10.79
N LEU A 116 4.82 4.74 -11.70
CA LEU A 116 3.87 5.09 -12.76
C LEU A 116 4.09 4.14 -13.94
N HIS A 117 3.05 3.38 -14.27
CA HIS A 117 2.98 2.44 -15.38
C HIS A 117 2.31 3.08 -16.60
N LEU A 118 2.97 2.99 -17.76
CA LEU A 118 2.53 3.55 -19.04
C LEU A 118 2.54 2.51 -20.16
N ASP A 119 2.89 1.29 -19.85
CA ASP A 119 3.04 0.17 -20.79
C ASP A 119 1.76 -0.67 -20.94
N GLU A 120 0.75 -0.35 -20.14
CA GLU A 120 -0.59 -0.90 -20.25
C GLU A 120 -1.57 0.10 -20.89
N SER A 121 -2.80 -0.35 -21.15
CA SER A 121 -3.81 0.45 -21.88
C SER A 121 -4.28 1.72 -21.18
N THR A 122 -4.10 1.81 -19.87
CA THR A 122 -4.45 2.98 -19.05
C THR A 122 -3.31 3.34 -18.13
N PRO A 123 -2.94 4.63 -17.99
CA PRO A 123 -1.96 5.06 -16.98
C PRO A 123 -2.45 4.71 -15.58
N HIS A 124 -1.58 4.11 -14.77
CA HIS A 124 -1.88 3.82 -13.37
C HIS A 124 -0.60 3.83 -12.54
N ILE A 125 -0.76 4.01 -11.22
CA ILE A 125 0.34 4.00 -10.27
C ILE A 125 0.14 2.82 -9.33
N HIS A 126 1.13 1.94 -9.24
CA HIS A 126 1.27 0.98 -8.16
C HIS A 126 2.00 1.63 -7.00
N GLU A 127 1.47 1.54 -5.83
CA GLU A 127 2.05 2.05 -4.59
C GLU A 127 2.03 0.96 -3.53
N ARG A 128 3.11 0.87 -2.76
CA ARG A 128 3.22 -0.09 -1.67
C ARG A 128 3.49 0.62 -0.35
N HIS A 129 2.73 0.22 0.67
CA HIS A 129 2.81 0.78 2.00
C HIS A 129 2.71 -0.28 3.08
N VAL A 130 3.10 0.11 4.30
CA VAL A 130 2.97 -0.72 5.48
C VAL A 130 2.26 0.05 6.59
N PHE A 131 1.40 -0.67 7.32
CA PHE A 131 0.81 -0.21 8.57
C PHE A 131 1.62 -0.75 9.73
N ASP A 132 2.02 0.11 10.67
CA ASP A 132 2.75 -0.34 11.83
C ASP A 132 2.31 0.34 13.13
N CYS A 133 2.63 -0.31 14.23
CA CYS A 133 2.46 0.27 15.55
C CYS A 133 3.32 -0.47 16.58
N GLU A 134 3.54 0.14 17.72
CA GLU A 134 4.20 -0.51 18.83
C GLU A 134 3.32 -1.60 19.47
N ASN A 135 3.95 -2.71 19.81
CA ASN A 135 3.34 -3.76 20.62
C ASN A 135 3.42 -3.43 22.12
N GLN A 136 2.99 -4.35 22.99
CA GLN A 136 3.03 -4.21 24.45
C GLN A 136 4.43 -4.10 25.06
N TYR A 137 5.47 -4.34 24.28
CA TYR A 137 6.88 -4.24 24.68
C TYR A 137 7.55 -2.97 24.18
N GLY A 138 6.81 -2.08 23.49
CA GLY A 138 7.35 -0.88 22.86
C GLY A 138 8.15 -1.19 21.58
N GLU A 139 7.96 -2.36 20.97
CA GLU A 139 8.63 -2.75 19.74
C GLU A 139 7.71 -2.44 18.55
N LEU A 140 8.21 -1.66 17.59
CA LEU A 140 7.50 -1.33 16.35
C LEU A 140 7.42 -2.56 15.45
N PHE A 141 6.24 -2.87 14.92
CA PHE A 141 6.05 -4.00 14.02
C PHE A 141 4.85 -3.80 13.07
N PRO A 142 4.83 -4.49 11.90
CA PRO A 142 3.73 -4.37 10.95
C PRO A 142 2.44 -4.94 11.53
N GLN A 143 1.43 -4.07 11.70
CA GLN A 143 0.11 -4.49 12.18
C GLN A 143 -0.99 -3.50 11.78
N GLN A 144 -1.70 -3.78 10.70
CA GLN A 144 -2.75 -2.95 10.12
C GLN A 144 -3.86 -2.59 11.11
N GLU A 145 -4.50 -3.59 11.71
CA GLU A 145 -5.72 -3.37 12.52
C GLU A 145 -5.47 -2.47 13.74
N LYS A 146 -4.33 -2.65 14.43
CA LYS A 146 -3.97 -1.78 15.56
C LYS A 146 -3.49 -0.41 15.13
N ALA A 147 -2.78 -0.32 14.02
CA ALA A 147 -2.36 0.95 13.45
C ALA A 147 -3.60 1.80 13.14
N LEU A 148 -4.59 1.23 12.47
CA LEU A 148 -5.84 1.91 12.15
C LEU A 148 -6.67 2.26 13.39
N GLU A 149 -6.67 1.41 14.42
CA GLU A 149 -7.29 1.74 15.71
C GLU A 149 -6.63 2.96 16.36
N LYS A 150 -5.30 3.02 16.38
CA LYS A 150 -4.55 4.16 16.91
C LYS A 150 -4.76 5.45 16.12
N LEU A 151 -5.01 5.33 14.81
CA LEU A 151 -5.38 6.46 13.94
C LEU A 151 -6.84 6.91 14.15
N GLY A 152 -7.63 6.22 14.98
CA GLY A 152 -9.00 6.59 15.31
C GLY A 152 -10.05 6.05 14.34
N PHE A 153 -9.71 5.07 13.50
CA PHE A 153 -10.69 4.41 12.64
C PHE A 153 -11.46 3.35 13.43
N ASP A 154 -12.77 3.48 13.50
CA ASP A 154 -13.66 2.52 14.14
C ASP A 154 -14.12 1.41 13.19
N LEU A 155 -14.66 0.32 13.75
CA LEU A 155 -15.33 -0.69 12.95
C LEU A 155 -16.61 -0.10 12.32
N PRO A 156 -16.97 -0.46 11.08
CA PRO A 156 -18.24 -0.05 10.47
C PRO A 156 -19.47 -0.36 11.34
N ASN A 157 -19.42 -1.46 12.05
CA ASN A 157 -20.41 -1.83 13.05
C ASN A 157 -19.71 -2.25 14.35
N PRO A 158 -19.59 -1.34 15.35
CA PRO A 158 -18.92 -1.62 16.62
C PRO A 158 -19.58 -2.72 17.46
N GLU A 159 -20.86 -3.00 17.23
CA GLU A 159 -21.60 -4.04 17.97
C GLU A 159 -21.29 -5.46 17.46
N LYS A 160 -20.63 -5.58 16.30
CA LYS A 160 -20.24 -6.85 15.72
C LYS A 160 -18.73 -7.08 15.84
N PRO A 161 -18.30 -8.34 15.96
CA PRO A 161 -16.88 -8.65 15.96
C PRO A 161 -16.22 -8.25 14.64
N ALA A 162 -14.93 -7.90 14.71
CA ALA A 162 -14.12 -7.65 13.52
C ALA A 162 -14.09 -8.90 12.61
N GLY A 163 -14.13 -8.67 11.31
CA GLY A 163 -14.14 -9.74 10.29
C GLY A 163 -14.05 -9.18 8.87
N ARG A 164 -14.16 -10.07 7.89
CA ARG A 164 -14.01 -9.72 6.47
C ARG A 164 -14.88 -8.52 6.04
N ASN A 165 -16.10 -8.42 6.52
CA ASN A 165 -17.06 -7.37 6.14
C ASN A 165 -17.28 -6.34 7.26
N ASN A 166 -16.44 -6.33 8.29
CA ASN A 166 -16.51 -5.41 9.41
C ASN A 166 -15.09 -5.18 9.97
N ASN A 167 -14.30 -4.35 9.33
CA ASN A 167 -12.92 -4.06 9.73
C ASN A 167 -12.59 -2.58 9.49
N ARG A 168 -11.57 -2.09 10.19
CA ARG A 168 -11.14 -0.70 10.13
C ARG A 168 -10.56 -0.31 8.77
N LYS A 169 -9.98 -1.26 8.04
CA LYS A 169 -9.44 -1.02 6.69
C LYS A 169 -10.53 -0.53 5.72
N MET A 170 -11.75 -1.07 5.82
CA MET A 170 -12.87 -0.60 4.98
C MET A 170 -13.18 0.89 5.21
N VAL A 171 -13.11 1.35 6.46
CA VAL A 171 -13.36 2.76 6.81
C VAL A 171 -12.20 3.63 6.35
N PHE A 172 -10.97 3.18 6.58
CA PHE A 172 -9.76 3.84 6.09
C PHE A 172 -9.77 3.98 4.56
N ASP A 173 -10.04 2.91 3.83
CA ASP A 173 -10.09 2.93 2.36
C ASP A 173 -11.18 3.86 1.84
N SER A 174 -12.33 3.90 2.52
CA SER A 174 -13.40 4.84 2.19
C SER A 174 -12.98 6.30 2.40
N ALA A 175 -12.28 6.59 3.50
CA ALA A 175 -11.73 7.92 3.78
C ALA A 175 -10.65 8.32 2.76
N CYS A 176 -9.74 7.41 2.42
CA CYS A 176 -8.72 7.61 1.40
C CYS A 176 -9.34 7.88 0.03
N ARG A 177 -10.38 7.11 -0.34
CA ARG A 177 -11.10 7.32 -1.60
C ARG A 177 -11.78 8.69 -1.66
N ALA A 178 -12.44 9.13 -0.58
CA ALA A 178 -13.04 10.44 -0.50
C ALA A 178 -12.01 11.56 -0.63
N LEU A 179 -10.87 11.43 0.06
CA LEU A 179 -9.77 12.38 -0.04
C LEU A 179 -9.20 12.47 -1.46
N LEU A 180 -8.92 11.32 -2.10
CA LEU A 180 -8.44 11.27 -3.48
C LEU A 180 -9.44 11.90 -4.45
N PHE A 181 -10.71 11.66 -4.24
CA PHE A 181 -11.80 12.23 -5.03
C PHE A 181 -11.85 13.77 -4.91
N ASP A 182 -11.73 14.31 -3.71
CA ASP A 182 -11.70 15.74 -3.47
C ASP A 182 -10.48 16.42 -4.11
N ILE A 183 -9.30 15.78 -4.01
CA ILE A 183 -8.09 16.24 -4.67
C ILE A 183 -8.29 16.24 -6.19
N ALA A 184 -8.78 15.15 -6.77
CA ALA A 184 -9.02 15.05 -8.21
C ALA A 184 -10.02 16.13 -8.70
N LYS A 185 -11.06 16.41 -7.93
CA LYS A 185 -12.00 17.52 -8.22
C LYS A 185 -11.30 18.90 -8.21
N SER A 186 -10.32 19.11 -7.33
CA SER A 186 -9.57 20.36 -7.30
C SER A 186 -8.75 20.61 -8.57
N TYR A 187 -8.41 19.55 -9.29
CA TYR A 187 -7.80 19.61 -10.63
C TYR A 187 -8.82 19.81 -11.76
N GLY A 188 -10.09 20.03 -11.43
CA GLY A 188 -11.16 20.26 -12.40
C GLY A 188 -11.70 18.99 -13.05
N LEU A 189 -11.36 17.81 -12.52
CA LEU A 189 -11.86 16.55 -13.03
C LEU A 189 -13.32 16.35 -12.66
N GLN A 190 -14.12 15.93 -13.65
CA GLN A 190 -15.51 15.54 -13.45
C GLN A 190 -15.55 14.03 -13.22
N LEU A 191 -15.77 13.64 -11.98
CA LEU A 191 -15.82 12.24 -11.57
C LEU A 191 -17.26 11.88 -11.20
N GLU A 192 -17.62 10.62 -11.44
CA GLU A 192 -18.91 10.09 -10.98
C GLU A 192 -18.91 9.98 -9.45
N GLU A 193 -19.95 10.55 -8.82
CA GLU A 193 -20.07 10.58 -7.35
C GLU A 193 -20.46 9.23 -6.77
N GLU A 194 -21.30 8.48 -7.50
CA GLU A 194 -21.72 7.15 -7.06
C GLU A 194 -20.70 6.09 -7.48
N PRO A 195 -20.27 5.22 -6.55
CA PRO A 195 -19.37 4.13 -6.89
C PRO A 195 -20.08 3.12 -7.81
N GLU A 196 -19.60 2.93 -9.02
CA GLU A 196 -19.99 1.79 -9.83
C GLU A 196 -19.46 0.50 -9.20
N TYR A 197 -20.30 -0.18 -8.46
CA TYR A 197 -20.04 -1.56 -8.07
C TYR A 197 -20.26 -2.43 -9.31
N GLY A 198 -19.22 -2.56 -10.12
CA GLY A 198 -19.24 -3.50 -11.23
C GLY A 198 -19.54 -4.89 -10.68
N GLY A 199 -20.77 -5.38 -10.87
CA GLY A 199 -21.18 -6.74 -10.51
C GLY A 199 -20.47 -7.83 -11.33
N ARG A 200 -19.28 -7.52 -11.83
CA ARG A 200 -18.40 -8.45 -12.56
C ARG A 200 -17.70 -9.34 -11.53
N LYS A 201 -17.81 -10.66 -11.73
CA LYS A 201 -16.98 -11.60 -10.99
C LYS A 201 -15.50 -11.26 -11.29
N TYR A 202 -14.67 -11.27 -10.23
CA TYR A 202 -13.21 -11.24 -10.40
C TYR A 202 -12.83 -12.35 -11.37
N LEU A 203 -12.16 -11.98 -12.46
CA LEU A 203 -11.60 -12.91 -13.42
C LEU A 203 -10.08 -12.91 -13.23
N GLU A 204 -9.47 -14.08 -13.19
CA GLU A 204 -8.02 -14.20 -13.32
C GLU A 204 -7.56 -13.53 -14.60
N LYS A 205 -6.34 -12.96 -14.62
CA LYS A 205 -5.82 -12.19 -15.78
C LYS A 205 -5.99 -12.92 -17.10
N GLN A 206 -5.77 -14.23 -17.14
CA GLN A 206 -5.94 -15.05 -18.35
C GLN A 206 -7.41 -15.16 -18.79
N ASP A 207 -8.31 -15.34 -17.85
CA ASP A 207 -9.75 -15.44 -18.13
C ASP A 207 -10.32 -14.10 -18.61
N TYR A 208 -9.81 -12.97 -18.06
CA TYR A 208 -10.16 -11.63 -18.51
C TYR A 208 -9.70 -11.40 -19.98
N ILE A 209 -8.46 -11.77 -20.32
CA ILE A 209 -7.92 -11.66 -21.68
C ILE A 209 -8.75 -12.49 -22.65
N LEU A 210 -9.07 -13.73 -22.28
CA LEU A 210 -9.92 -14.63 -23.10
C LEU A 210 -11.35 -14.09 -23.26
N ALA A 211 -11.92 -13.49 -22.23
CA ALA A 211 -13.23 -12.86 -22.31
C ALA A 211 -13.20 -11.66 -23.29
N LYS A 212 -12.18 -10.82 -23.21
CA LYS A 212 -12.00 -9.67 -24.10
C LYS A 212 -11.75 -10.05 -25.55
N GLN A 213 -10.99 -11.12 -25.81
CA GLN A 213 -10.77 -11.64 -27.18
C GLN A 213 -12.05 -12.22 -27.81
N LYS A 214 -13.02 -12.64 -27.01
CA LYS A 214 -14.32 -13.15 -27.52
C LYS A 214 -15.34 -12.04 -27.77
N GLU A 215 -15.12 -10.84 -27.19
CA GLU A 215 -15.97 -9.66 -27.42
C GLU A 215 -15.58 -8.88 -28.70
N GLN A 216 -14.42 -9.16 -29.29
CA GLN A 216 -13.94 -8.63 -30.59
C GLN A 216 -14.30 -9.59 -31.73
#